data_390ca2fdc3f1926be378f4885bee051d
#
_entry.id   390ca2fdc3f1926be378f4885bee051d
#
_cell.length_a   1.000
_cell.length_b   1.000
_cell.length_c   1.000
_cell.angle_alpha   90.00
_cell.angle_beta   90.00
_cell.angle_gamma   90.00
#
_symmetry.space_group_name_H-M   'P 1'
#
loop_
_entity.id
_entity.type
_entity.pdbx_description
1 polymer ?
#
loop_
_entity_poly.entity_id
_entity_poly.type
_entity_poly.pdbx_seq_one_letter_code
_entity_poly.pdbx_strand_id
1 'polypeptide(L)'
;MTQAKYTPEQIIAKLQAHPKFGSQIKPITKHQSAIISSGLEPAVVIAGAGSGKTETMSNRVLYLVANGFATPDQILGLTFTRKAAGELSIRIRKRLRQLSQLPEFKHITSTSTAVTTYHSYAGKLLSEHAIRYGIDADAEPLGEAAIWQIASDVVRNWSDDSYRNDSAVSTVIKDLLGLSKLMLEHQVKASDIEAIGNEMLEKLQLLAGSTNEDTRAVARAMRQRNSLLPMVEAFMERRKAAGELSFDDQMSLAADIAQNFEDVGTLERGKYKVVLLDEYQDTSQSQVRMLSDRKSKRLNSSQTCALPI
;
A
#
# COMPACT_ATOMS: atom_id res chain seq x y z
N MET A 1 -19.76 12.40 -18.91
CA MET A 1 -19.04 11.11 -19.05
C MET A 1 -19.18 10.63 -20.48
N THR A 2 -18.09 10.33 -21.18
CA THR A 2 -18.14 9.77 -22.54
C THR A 2 -18.79 8.39 -22.46
N GLN A 3 -19.84 8.16 -23.26
CA GLN A 3 -20.56 6.90 -23.26
C GLN A 3 -19.63 5.77 -23.79
N ALA A 4 -19.64 4.60 -23.15
CA ALA A 4 -18.84 3.47 -23.60
C ALA A 4 -19.29 3.02 -25.01
N LYS A 5 -18.33 2.84 -25.92
CA LYS A 5 -18.58 2.35 -27.28
C LYS A 5 -18.81 0.84 -27.32
N TYR A 6 -18.18 0.10 -26.42
CA TYR A 6 -18.21 -1.35 -26.35
C TYR A 6 -18.53 -1.81 -24.94
N THR A 7 -19.41 -2.80 -24.81
CA THR A 7 -19.62 -3.49 -23.53
C THR A 7 -18.50 -4.52 -23.27
N PRO A 8 -18.30 -4.97 -22.02
CA PRO A 8 -17.33 -6.02 -21.73
C PRO A 8 -17.57 -7.30 -22.55
N GLU A 9 -18.85 -7.70 -22.71
CA GLU A 9 -19.23 -8.89 -23.47
C GLU A 9 -18.86 -8.75 -24.94
N GLN A 10 -19.10 -7.56 -25.53
CA GLN A 10 -18.75 -7.28 -26.93
C GLN A 10 -17.24 -7.37 -27.15
N ILE A 11 -16.42 -6.85 -26.23
CA ILE A 11 -14.97 -6.93 -26.32
C ILE A 11 -14.52 -8.39 -26.23
N ILE A 12 -15.03 -9.15 -25.25
CA ILE A 12 -14.69 -10.55 -25.07
C ILE A 12 -15.15 -11.39 -26.28
N ALA A 13 -16.35 -11.19 -26.81
CA ALA A 13 -16.85 -11.89 -27.99
C ALA A 13 -15.97 -11.64 -29.23
N LYS A 14 -15.54 -10.38 -29.47
CA LYS A 14 -14.59 -10.06 -30.53
C LYS A 14 -13.24 -10.76 -30.38
N LEU A 15 -12.72 -10.83 -29.15
CA LEU A 15 -11.50 -11.57 -28.88
C LEU A 15 -11.68 -13.10 -29.08
N GLN A 16 -12.81 -13.66 -28.67
CA GLN A 16 -13.14 -15.08 -28.86
C GLN A 16 -13.30 -15.45 -30.34
N ALA A 17 -13.79 -14.56 -31.16
CA ALA A 17 -13.94 -14.77 -32.60
C ALA A 17 -12.60 -14.79 -33.36
N HIS A 18 -11.48 -14.40 -32.74
CA HIS A 18 -10.20 -14.34 -33.43
C HIS A 18 -9.56 -15.73 -33.59
N PRO A 19 -9.15 -16.15 -34.84
CA PRO A 19 -8.77 -17.52 -35.14
C PRO A 19 -7.49 -18.00 -34.39
N LYS A 20 -6.55 -17.09 -34.07
CA LYS A 20 -5.26 -17.46 -33.48
C LYS A 20 -5.31 -17.65 -31.96
N PHE A 21 -6.21 -16.97 -31.26
CA PHE A 21 -6.21 -16.97 -29.79
C PHE A 21 -7.61 -17.02 -29.16
N GLY A 22 -8.67 -17.00 -29.94
CA GLY A 22 -10.04 -16.96 -29.43
C GLY A 22 -10.38 -18.09 -28.47
N SER A 23 -9.89 -19.32 -28.74
CA SER A 23 -10.09 -20.49 -27.86
C SER A 23 -9.47 -20.34 -26.45
N GLN A 24 -8.52 -19.40 -26.28
CA GLN A 24 -7.88 -19.13 -24.98
C GLN A 24 -8.63 -18.08 -24.16
N ILE A 25 -9.65 -17.44 -24.75
CA ILE A 25 -10.42 -16.36 -24.11
C ILE A 25 -11.64 -16.98 -23.41
N LYS A 26 -11.63 -16.91 -22.07
CA LYS A 26 -12.76 -17.40 -21.29
C LYS A 26 -13.93 -16.40 -21.33
N PRO A 27 -15.16 -16.86 -21.32
CA PRO A 27 -16.33 -16.00 -21.16
C PRO A 27 -16.31 -15.33 -19.77
N ILE A 28 -16.92 -14.17 -19.68
CA ILE A 28 -17.10 -13.47 -18.41
C ILE A 28 -18.50 -13.74 -17.85
N THR A 29 -18.62 -13.77 -16.52
CA THR A 29 -19.92 -13.87 -15.85
C THR A 29 -20.63 -12.52 -15.83
N LYS A 30 -21.94 -12.49 -15.55
CA LYS A 30 -22.71 -11.25 -15.40
C LYS A 30 -22.13 -10.34 -14.30
N HIS A 31 -21.70 -10.94 -13.19
CA HIS A 31 -21.07 -10.20 -12.08
C HIS A 31 -19.72 -9.59 -12.50
N GLN A 32 -18.88 -10.36 -13.19
CA GLN A 32 -17.61 -9.83 -13.72
C GLN A 32 -17.86 -8.71 -14.72
N SER A 33 -18.86 -8.84 -15.61
CA SER A 33 -19.21 -7.78 -16.54
C SER A 33 -19.64 -6.49 -15.86
N ALA A 34 -20.46 -6.57 -14.83
CA ALA A 34 -20.88 -5.41 -14.05
C ALA A 34 -19.68 -4.71 -13.38
N ILE A 35 -18.71 -5.46 -12.85
CA ILE A 35 -17.48 -4.93 -12.29
C ILE A 35 -16.62 -4.27 -13.38
N ILE A 36 -16.43 -4.95 -14.51
CA ILE A 36 -15.60 -4.48 -15.62
C ILE A 36 -16.16 -3.17 -16.20
N SER A 37 -17.47 -3.02 -16.30
CA SER A 37 -18.14 -1.85 -16.85
C SER A 37 -18.47 -0.77 -15.82
N SER A 38 -18.13 -0.96 -14.54
CA SER A 38 -18.38 0.06 -13.50
C SER A 38 -17.74 1.40 -13.87
N GLY A 39 -18.23 2.51 -13.32
CA GLY A 39 -17.69 3.85 -13.54
C GLY A 39 -16.23 4.01 -13.11
N LEU A 40 -15.71 5.23 -13.19
CA LEU A 40 -14.36 5.57 -12.70
C LEU A 40 -14.37 6.01 -11.23
N GLU A 41 -15.54 5.98 -10.58
CA GLU A 41 -15.66 6.23 -9.15
C GLU A 41 -14.96 5.12 -8.34
N PRO A 42 -14.47 5.43 -7.13
CA PRO A 42 -13.88 4.42 -6.27
C PRO A 42 -14.86 3.29 -6.01
N ALA A 43 -14.42 2.08 -6.23
CA ALA A 43 -15.22 0.87 -6.07
C ALA A 43 -14.42 -0.20 -5.32
N VAL A 44 -15.11 -0.92 -4.46
CA VAL A 44 -14.57 -2.07 -3.73
C VAL A 44 -15.28 -3.31 -4.25
N VAL A 45 -14.50 -4.30 -4.68
CA VAL A 45 -15.02 -5.59 -5.16
C VAL A 45 -14.67 -6.68 -4.16
N ILE A 46 -15.67 -7.29 -3.57
CA ILE A 46 -15.52 -8.43 -2.67
C ILE A 46 -15.75 -9.71 -3.46
N ALA A 47 -14.74 -10.58 -3.49
CA ALA A 47 -14.81 -11.81 -4.26
C ALA A 47 -13.98 -12.93 -3.60
N GLY A 48 -14.52 -14.14 -3.53
CA GLY A 48 -13.88 -15.30 -2.94
C GLY A 48 -12.63 -15.77 -3.71
N ALA A 49 -11.86 -16.65 -3.10
CA ALA A 49 -10.73 -17.30 -3.76
C ALA A 49 -11.20 -18.06 -5.01
N GLY A 50 -10.43 -18.00 -6.10
CA GLY A 50 -10.78 -18.66 -7.36
C GLY A 50 -11.88 -18.01 -8.20
N SER A 51 -12.50 -16.91 -7.75
CA SER A 51 -13.56 -16.18 -8.51
C SER A 51 -13.08 -15.48 -9.77
N GLY A 52 -11.77 -15.45 -10.03
CA GLY A 52 -11.18 -14.80 -11.19
C GLY A 52 -10.86 -13.32 -11.00
N LYS A 53 -10.55 -12.87 -9.78
CA LYS A 53 -10.16 -11.48 -9.47
C LYS A 53 -9.17 -10.89 -10.48
N THR A 54 -8.00 -11.54 -10.63
CA THR A 54 -6.93 -11.07 -11.53
C THR A 54 -7.35 -11.05 -13.00
N GLU A 55 -8.22 -11.99 -13.43
CA GLU A 55 -8.78 -11.98 -14.79
C GLU A 55 -9.74 -10.80 -14.97
N THR A 56 -10.58 -10.53 -13.97
CA THR A 56 -11.50 -9.38 -13.96
C THR A 56 -10.73 -8.06 -14.02
N MET A 57 -9.64 -7.92 -13.24
CA MET A 57 -8.74 -6.75 -13.30
C MET A 57 -8.17 -6.56 -14.71
N SER A 58 -7.65 -7.63 -15.31
CA SER A 58 -7.09 -7.58 -16.67
C SER A 58 -8.14 -7.19 -17.70
N ASN A 59 -9.35 -7.73 -17.61
CA ASN A 59 -10.45 -7.41 -18.50
C ASN A 59 -10.97 -5.97 -18.26
N ARG A 60 -10.90 -5.45 -17.02
CA ARG A 60 -11.17 -4.05 -16.69
C ARG A 60 -10.22 -3.12 -17.45
N VAL A 61 -8.91 -3.43 -17.46
CA VAL A 61 -7.93 -2.66 -18.25
C VAL A 61 -8.28 -2.67 -19.72
N LEU A 62 -8.63 -3.83 -20.30
CA LEU A 62 -9.06 -3.92 -21.68
C LEU A 62 -10.26 -3.01 -21.99
N TYR A 63 -11.27 -3.06 -21.13
CA TYR A 63 -12.49 -2.27 -21.27
C TYR A 63 -12.20 -0.76 -21.25
N LEU A 64 -11.36 -0.31 -20.30
CA LEU A 64 -10.98 1.08 -20.18
C LEU A 64 -10.23 1.57 -21.42
N VAL A 65 -9.29 0.79 -21.91
CA VAL A 65 -8.48 1.12 -23.09
C VAL A 65 -9.30 1.04 -24.37
N ALA A 66 -10.12 0.01 -24.55
CA ALA A 66 -10.97 -0.17 -25.74
C ALA A 66 -11.99 0.97 -25.90
N ASN A 67 -12.47 1.54 -24.80
CA ASN A 67 -13.42 2.65 -24.81
C ASN A 67 -12.74 4.04 -24.79
N GLY A 68 -11.40 4.10 -24.71
CA GLY A 68 -10.66 5.36 -24.68
C GLY A 68 -10.79 6.13 -23.37
N PHE A 69 -11.20 5.48 -22.27
CA PHE A 69 -11.28 6.11 -20.95
C PHE A 69 -9.90 6.37 -20.36
N ALA A 70 -8.92 5.51 -20.65
CA ALA A 70 -7.52 5.67 -20.29
C ALA A 70 -6.63 5.01 -21.34
N THR A 71 -5.42 5.54 -21.51
CA THR A 71 -4.35 4.85 -22.24
C THR A 71 -3.65 3.85 -21.32
N PRO A 72 -2.97 2.82 -21.85
CA PRO A 72 -2.30 1.80 -21.01
C PRO A 72 -1.32 2.39 -19.99
N ASP A 73 -0.57 3.42 -20.34
CA ASP A 73 0.38 4.14 -19.49
C ASP A 73 -0.29 4.96 -18.36
N GLN A 74 -1.58 5.30 -18.52
CA GLN A 74 -2.37 5.99 -17.50
C GLN A 74 -3.02 5.05 -16.48
N ILE A 75 -2.70 3.75 -16.52
CA ILE A 75 -3.23 2.74 -15.60
C ILE A 75 -2.11 2.22 -14.73
N LEU A 76 -2.26 2.37 -13.41
CA LEU A 76 -1.36 1.84 -12.38
C LEU A 76 -2.00 0.62 -11.72
N GLY A 77 -1.29 -0.51 -11.70
CA GLY A 77 -1.65 -1.68 -10.92
C GLY A 77 -0.71 -1.84 -9.72
N LEU A 78 -1.25 -1.98 -8.51
CA LEU A 78 -0.48 -2.20 -7.29
C LEU A 78 -0.81 -3.56 -6.69
N THR A 79 0.22 -4.30 -6.32
CA THR A 79 0.13 -5.62 -5.68
C THR A 79 1.09 -5.72 -4.50
N PHE A 80 0.96 -6.75 -3.67
CA PHE A 80 1.86 -6.95 -2.53
C PHE A 80 3.19 -7.60 -2.91
N THR A 81 3.19 -8.52 -3.87
CA THR A 81 4.39 -9.29 -4.20
C THR A 81 4.89 -9.00 -5.61
N ARG A 82 6.21 -9.04 -5.79
CA ARG A 82 6.84 -8.92 -7.12
C ARG A 82 6.34 -9.98 -8.11
N LYS A 83 6.06 -11.20 -7.61
CA LYS A 83 5.51 -12.29 -8.41
C LYS A 83 4.12 -11.94 -8.93
N ALA A 84 3.21 -11.50 -8.05
CA ALA A 84 1.86 -11.09 -8.45
C ALA A 84 1.88 -9.90 -9.42
N ALA A 85 2.74 -8.90 -9.19
CA ALA A 85 2.93 -7.79 -10.11
C ALA A 85 3.38 -8.26 -11.49
N GLY A 86 4.37 -9.17 -11.55
CA GLY A 86 4.85 -9.76 -12.80
C GLY A 86 3.77 -10.53 -13.54
N GLU A 87 3.03 -11.38 -12.85
CA GLU A 87 1.93 -12.18 -13.43
C GLU A 87 0.80 -11.29 -13.97
N LEU A 88 0.38 -10.28 -13.21
CA LEU A 88 -0.63 -9.31 -13.63
C LEU A 88 -0.16 -8.50 -14.86
N SER A 89 1.09 -8.01 -14.83
CA SER A 89 1.69 -7.26 -15.95
C SER A 89 1.73 -8.09 -17.23
N ILE A 90 2.21 -9.34 -17.17
CA ILE A 90 2.26 -10.26 -18.31
C ILE A 90 0.86 -10.49 -18.86
N ARG A 91 -0.12 -10.72 -18.00
CA ARG A 91 -1.51 -10.97 -18.38
C ARG A 91 -2.14 -9.77 -19.07
N ILE A 92 -2.02 -8.58 -18.49
CA ILE A 92 -2.53 -7.32 -19.08
C ILE A 92 -1.87 -7.09 -20.44
N ARG A 93 -0.54 -7.19 -20.52
CA ARG A 93 0.20 -7.00 -21.78
C ARG A 93 -0.22 -7.99 -22.86
N LYS A 94 -0.39 -9.27 -22.49
CA LYS A 94 -0.91 -10.29 -23.43
C LYS A 94 -2.29 -9.90 -23.94
N ARG A 95 -3.21 -9.50 -23.07
CA ARG A 95 -4.57 -9.10 -23.42
C ARG A 95 -4.61 -7.85 -24.30
N LEU A 96 -3.83 -6.82 -23.98
CA LEU A 96 -3.74 -5.60 -24.79
C LEU A 96 -3.16 -5.90 -26.19
N ARG A 97 -2.14 -6.76 -26.29
CA ARG A 97 -1.64 -7.22 -27.60
C ARG A 97 -2.69 -7.98 -28.40
N GLN A 98 -3.51 -8.80 -27.76
CA GLN A 98 -4.63 -9.49 -28.44
C GLN A 98 -5.67 -8.48 -28.92
N LEU A 99 -6.00 -7.48 -28.09
CA LEU A 99 -6.94 -6.42 -28.45
C LEU A 99 -6.44 -5.62 -29.65
N SER A 100 -5.16 -5.21 -29.67
CA SER A 100 -4.60 -4.40 -30.78
C SER A 100 -4.50 -5.15 -32.12
N GLN A 101 -4.67 -6.48 -32.15
CA GLN A 101 -4.75 -7.25 -33.40
C GLN A 101 -6.14 -7.16 -34.06
N LEU A 102 -7.16 -6.72 -33.33
CA LEU A 102 -8.49 -6.51 -33.88
C LEU A 102 -8.52 -5.22 -34.73
N PRO A 103 -9.18 -5.21 -35.88
CA PRO A 103 -9.17 -4.06 -36.80
C PRO A 103 -9.57 -2.74 -36.16
N GLU A 104 -10.56 -2.77 -35.24
CA GLU A 104 -11.10 -1.59 -34.58
C GLU A 104 -10.16 -0.99 -33.55
N PHE A 105 -9.18 -1.76 -33.05
CA PHE A 105 -8.27 -1.38 -31.98
C PHE A 105 -6.82 -1.26 -32.42
N LYS A 106 -6.53 -1.23 -33.72
CA LYS A 106 -5.18 -1.04 -34.28
C LYS A 106 -4.49 0.26 -33.83
N HIS A 107 -5.28 1.24 -33.42
CA HIS A 107 -4.78 2.51 -32.90
C HIS A 107 -4.12 2.37 -31.52
N ILE A 108 -4.32 1.25 -30.82
CA ILE A 108 -3.67 0.96 -29.53
C ILE A 108 -2.25 0.46 -29.83
N THR A 109 -1.30 1.37 -29.81
CA THR A 109 0.12 1.08 -30.09
C THR A 109 0.90 0.68 -28.84
N SER A 110 0.57 1.27 -27.68
CA SER A 110 1.19 0.92 -26.41
C SER A 110 0.43 -0.23 -25.74
N THR A 111 1.17 -1.20 -25.23
CA THR A 111 0.63 -2.32 -24.40
C THR A 111 1.27 -2.36 -23.03
N SER A 112 2.05 -1.33 -22.67
CA SER A 112 2.74 -1.23 -21.40
C SER A 112 1.88 -0.50 -20.38
N THR A 113 1.57 -1.19 -19.29
CA THR A 113 0.91 -0.61 -18.10
C THR A 113 1.89 -0.60 -16.95
N ALA A 114 1.79 0.38 -16.06
CA ALA A 114 2.56 0.41 -14.83
C ALA A 114 1.96 -0.58 -13.84
N VAL A 115 2.60 -1.75 -13.67
CA VAL A 115 2.22 -2.72 -12.63
C VAL A 115 3.41 -2.98 -11.75
N THR A 116 3.26 -2.72 -10.45
CA THR A 116 4.37 -2.78 -9.50
C THR A 116 3.86 -3.14 -8.10
N THR A 117 4.78 -3.30 -7.13
CA THR A 117 4.38 -3.46 -5.73
C THR A 117 4.19 -2.10 -5.05
N TYR A 118 3.42 -2.07 -3.95
CA TYR A 118 3.27 -0.86 -3.13
C TYR A 118 4.62 -0.29 -2.71
N HIS A 119 5.56 -1.13 -2.26
CA HIS A 119 6.90 -0.69 -1.85
C HIS A 119 7.73 -0.13 -3.02
N SER A 120 7.68 -0.77 -4.19
CA SER A 120 8.40 -0.26 -5.36
C SER A 120 7.82 1.07 -5.86
N TYR A 121 6.49 1.26 -5.75
CA TYR A 121 5.86 2.52 -6.07
C TYR A 121 6.23 3.61 -5.06
N ALA A 122 6.21 3.29 -3.76
CA ALA A 122 6.65 4.20 -2.70
C ALA A 122 8.11 4.62 -2.86
N GLY A 123 9.01 3.65 -3.14
CA GLY A 123 10.42 3.93 -3.41
C GLY A 123 10.62 4.85 -4.61
N LYS A 124 9.86 4.64 -5.70
CA LYS A 124 9.88 5.53 -6.86
C LYS A 124 9.41 6.94 -6.51
N LEU A 125 8.28 7.06 -5.81
CA LEU A 125 7.74 8.36 -5.38
C LEU A 125 8.74 9.08 -4.47
N LEU A 126 9.36 8.34 -3.55
CA LEU A 126 10.40 8.90 -2.68
C LEU A 126 11.60 9.37 -3.49
N SER A 127 12.17 8.57 -4.41
CA SER A 127 13.34 8.96 -5.20
C SER A 127 13.07 10.20 -6.08
N GLU A 128 11.86 10.35 -6.64
CA GLU A 128 11.48 11.51 -7.44
C GLU A 128 11.36 12.80 -6.59
N HIS A 129 11.12 12.68 -5.28
CA HIS A 129 10.81 13.80 -4.39
C HIS A 129 11.66 13.87 -3.10
N ALA A 130 12.67 13.00 -2.95
CA ALA A 130 13.49 12.86 -1.74
C ALA A 130 14.15 14.17 -1.29
N ILE A 131 14.59 14.98 -2.25
CA ILE A 131 15.26 16.26 -1.99
C ILE A 131 14.39 17.23 -1.17
N ARG A 132 13.06 17.11 -1.24
CA ARG A 132 12.11 17.93 -0.46
C ARG A 132 12.19 17.66 1.04
N TYR A 133 12.72 16.50 1.41
CA TYR A 133 12.94 16.07 2.79
C TYR A 133 14.43 16.07 3.18
N GLY A 134 15.31 16.56 2.29
CA GLY A 134 16.76 16.52 2.52
C GLY A 134 17.31 15.09 2.55
N ILE A 135 16.66 14.15 1.87
CA ILE A 135 17.02 12.73 1.80
C ILE A 135 17.75 12.48 0.48
N ASP A 136 18.77 11.67 0.50
CA ASP A 136 19.44 11.20 -0.71
C ASP A 136 18.49 10.34 -1.55
N ALA A 137 18.29 10.72 -2.80
CA ALA A 137 17.41 10.01 -3.72
C ALA A 137 17.91 8.59 -4.05
N ASP A 138 19.23 8.37 -3.95
CA ASP A 138 19.89 7.10 -4.24
C ASP A 138 20.13 6.25 -2.95
N ALA A 139 19.62 6.68 -1.79
CA ALA A 139 19.77 5.94 -0.55
C ALA A 139 19.11 4.56 -0.65
N GLU A 140 19.93 3.51 -0.58
CA GLU A 140 19.42 2.14 -0.53
C GLU A 140 18.84 1.83 0.87
N PRO A 141 17.67 1.19 0.93
CA PRO A 141 17.07 0.84 2.21
C PRO A 141 17.92 -0.22 2.92
N LEU A 142 18.10 -0.03 4.21
CA LEU A 142 18.79 -0.98 5.07
C LEU A 142 18.08 -2.32 5.13
N GLY A 143 18.85 -3.39 5.07
CA GLY A 143 18.37 -4.74 5.33
C GLY A 143 18.08 -4.98 6.84
N GLU A 144 17.27 -5.99 7.13
CA GLU A 144 16.86 -6.34 8.49
C GLU A 144 18.04 -6.53 9.48
N ALA A 145 19.15 -7.13 9.00
CA ALA A 145 20.33 -7.37 9.84
C ALA A 145 20.99 -6.07 10.29
N ALA A 146 21.10 -5.07 9.42
CA ALA A 146 21.66 -3.76 9.76
C ALA A 146 20.74 -3.01 10.74
N ILE A 147 19.44 -3.03 10.50
CA ILE A 147 18.44 -2.44 11.38
C ILE A 147 18.50 -3.07 12.78
N TRP A 148 18.61 -4.40 12.85
CA TRP A 148 18.75 -5.14 14.09
C TRP A 148 20.04 -4.75 14.85
N GLN A 149 21.15 -4.55 14.12
CA GLN A 149 22.42 -4.13 14.72
C GLN A 149 22.31 -2.73 15.32
N ILE A 150 21.72 -1.77 14.62
CA ILE A 150 21.49 -0.41 15.14
C ILE A 150 20.61 -0.45 16.39
N ALA A 151 19.52 -1.22 16.37
CA ALA A 151 18.66 -1.40 17.53
C ALA A 151 19.41 -2.04 18.70
N SER A 152 20.27 -3.05 18.43
CA SER A 152 21.12 -3.68 19.44
C SER A 152 22.08 -2.68 20.09
N ASP A 153 22.67 -1.79 19.30
CA ASP A 153 23.56 -0.76 19.81
C ASP A 153 22.82 0.25 20.70
N VAL A 154 21.61 0.65 20.30
CA VAL A 154 20.76 1.54 21.14
C VAL A 154 20.40 0.87 22.45
N VAL A 155 19.91 -0.37 22.42
CA VAL A 155 19.51 -1.10 23.63
C VAL A 155 20.68 -1.33 24.58
N ARG A 156 21.86 -1.71 24.06
CA ARG A 156 23.05 -2.01 24.90
C ARG A 156 23.67 -0.77 25.54
N ASN A 157 23.56 0.38 24.86
CA ASN A 157 24.12 1.65 25.36
C ASN A 157 23.06 2.51 26.06
N TRP A 158 21.85 1.96 26.30
CA TRP A 158 20.80 2.69 26.99
C TRP A 158 21.14 2.87 28.45
N SER A 159 21.27 4.11 28.91
CA SER A 159 21.68 4.48 30.24
C SER A 159 20.57 5.03 31.13
N ASP A 160 19.36 5.19 30.56
CA ASP A 160 18.21 5.72 31.28
C ASP A 160 17.56 4.64 32.15
N ASP A 161 17.50 4.89 33.47
CA ASP A 161 16.86 4.02 34.45
C ASP A 161 15.33 3.89 34.29
N SER A 162 14.72 4.67 33.40
CA SER A 162 13.26 4.62 33.12
C SER A 162 12.82 3.28 32.54
N TYR A 163 13.72 2.59 31.83
CA TYR A 163 13.48 1.26 31.30
C TYR A 163 14.18 0.18 32.12
N ARG A 164 13.49 -0.37 33.12
CA ARG A 164 13.93 -1.53 33.87
C ARG A 164 13.13 -2.75 33.48
N ASN A 165 13.75 -3.68 32.80
CA ASN A 165 13.13 -4.94 32.41
C ASN A 165 14.14 -6.08 32.57
N ASP A 166 13.73 -7.15 33.23
CA ASP A 166 14.53 -8.38 33.39
C ASP A 166 14.52 -9.26 32.12
N SER A 167 13.95 -8.76 31.03
CA SER A 167 13.91 -9.48 29.77
C SER A 167 15.28 -9.55 29.10
N ALA A 168 15.51 -10.63 28.36
CA ALA A 168 16.73 -10.76 27.56
C ALA A 168 16.85 -9.61 26.56
N VAL A 169 18.07 -9.12 26.33
CA VAL A 169 18.36 -8.04 25.36
C VAL A 169 17.74 -8.27 23.99
N SER A 170 17.74 -9.51 23.51
CA SER A 170 17.11 -9.88 22.23
C SER A 170 15.59 -9.66 22.21
N THR A 171 14.92 -9.83 23.35
CA THR A 171 13.47 -9.55 23.48
C THR A 171 13.23 -8.05 23.43
N VAL A 172 14.03 -7.26 24.14
CA VAL A 172 13.93 -5.80 24.12
C VAL A 172 14.14 -5.25 22.71
N ILE A 173 15.13 -5.76 21.97
CA ILE A 173 15.37 -5.39 20.57
C ILE A 173 14.14 -5.71 19.70
N LYS A 174 13.56 -6.89 19.87
CA LYS A 174 12.36 -7.30 19.15
C LYS A 174 11.18 -6.37 19.41
N ASP A 175 10.95 -6.03 20.68
CA ASP A 175 9.86 -5.15 21.10
C ASP A 175 10.07 -3.73 20.57
N LEU A 176 11.32 -3.22 20.62
CA LEU A 176 11.71 -1.92 20.07
C LEU A 176 11.44 -1.86 18.56
N LEU A 177 11.91 -2.84 17.80
CA LEU A 177 11.70 -2.91 16.35
C LEU A 177 10.23 -3.08 16.02
N GLY A 178 9.49 -3.91 16.74
CA GLY A 178 8.06 -4.10 16.55
C GLY A 178 7.28 -2.80 16.80
N LEU A 179 7.57 -2.09 17.89
CA LEU A 179 6.90 -0.84 18.23
C LEU A 179 7.24 0.26 17.22
N SER A 180 8.52 0.43 16.86
CA SER A 180 8.94 1.42 15.86
C SER A 180 8.27 1.20 14.51
N LYS A 181 8.15 -0.07 14.08
CA LYS A 181 7.44 -0.43 12.84
C LYS A 181 5.96 -0.04 12.90
N LEU A 182 5.26 -0.38 13.98
CA LEU A 182 3.84 -0.01 14.15
C LEU A 182 3.65 1.50 14.20
N MET A 183 4.56 2.24 14.83
CA MET A 183 4.52 3.70 14.85
C MET A 183 4.63 4.30 13.44
N LEU A 184 5.54 3.78 12.60
CA LEU A 184 5.69 4.20 11.22
C LEU A 184 4.47 3.80 10.36
N GLU A 185 4.01 2.58 10.51
CA GLU A 185 2.87 2.07 9.74
C GLU A 185 1.58 2.86 10.02
N HIS A 186 1.32 3.16 11.29
CA HIS A 186 0.15 3.93 11.70
C HIS A 186 0.38 5.45 11.74
N GLN A 187 1.62 5.89 11.52
CA GLN A 187 2.05 7.30 11.61
C GLN A 187 1.65 7.96 12.94
N VAL A 188 1.91 7.26 14.03
CA VAL A 188 1.59 7.69 15.41
C VAL A 188 2.86 8.13 16.11
N LYS A 189 2.80 9.20 16.89
CA LYS A 189 3.92 9.69 17.70
C LYS A 189 3.99 8.96 19.03
N ALA A 190 5.18 8.89 19.63
CA ALA A 190 5.36 8.32 20.95
C ALA A 190 4.49 9.02 22.00
N SER A 191 4.38 10.37 21.93
CA SER A 191 3.52 11.15 22.81
C SER A 191 2.05 10.75 22.78
N ASP A 192 1.51 10.38 21.60
CA ASP A 192 0.11 9.97 21.46
C ASP A 192 -0.11 8.59 22.08
N ILE A 193 0.86 7.69 21.91
CA ILE A 193 0.84 6.34 22.50
C ILE A 193 0.92 6.43 24.02
N GLU A 194 1.80 7.28 24.53
CA GLU A 194 1.98 7.52 25.97
C GLU A 194 0.71 8.10 26.60
N ALA A 195 0.13 9.12 25.98
CA ALA A 195 -1.10 9.76 26.46
C ALA A 195 -2.26 8.76 26.57
N ILE A 196 -2.51 8.00 25.50
CA ILE A 196 -3.55 6.96 25.50
C ILE A 196 -3.22 5.87 26.53
N GLY A 197 -1.97 5.47 26.63
CA GLY A 197 -1.52 4.46 27.62
C GLY A 197 -1.77 4.91 29.05
N ASN A 198 -1.47 6.16 29.38
CA ASN A 198 -1.68 6.72 30.70
C ASN A 198 -3.18 6.85 31.03
N GLU A 199 -4.00 7.34 30.08
CA GLU A 199 -5.46 7.38 30.25
C GLU A 199 -6.06 5.99 30.52
N MET A 200 -5.61 4.98 29.80
CA MET A 200 -6.08 3.60 30.00
C MET A 200 -5.63 3.03 31.35
N LEU A 201 -4.38 3.34 31.77
CA LEU A 201 -3.87 2.92 33.10
C LEU A 201 -4.67 3.56 34.23
N GLU A 202 -5.04 4.83 34.14
CA GLU A 202 -5.90 5.51 35.09
C GLU A 202 -7.28 4.83 35.18
N LYS A 203 -7.91 4.54 34.03
CA LYS A 203 -9.19 3.82 33.97
C LYS A 203 -9.11 2.42 34.59
N LEU A 204 -8.03 1.69 34.35
CA LEU A 204 -7.79 0.38 34.95
C LEU A 204 -7.60 0.48 36.46
N GLN A 205 -6.96 1.55 36.97
CA GLN A 205 -6.81 1.80 38.41
C GLN A 205 -8.15 2.10 39.10
N LEU A 206 -9.03 2.87 38.46
CA LEU A 206 -10.38 3.16 38.94
C LEU A 206 -11.26 1.90 39.03
N LEU A 207 -11.02 0.93 38.15
CA LEU A 207 -11.68 -0.38 38.17
C LEU A 207 -11.05 -1.37 39.18
N ALA A 208 -10.00 -0.96 39.87
CA ALA A 208 -9.14 -1.83 40.70
C ALA A 208 -9.80 -2.43 41.95
N GLY A 209 -11.08 -2.17 42.23
CA GLY A 209 -11.83 -2.87 43.28
C GLY A 209 -12.13 -4.35 42.99
N SER A 210 -11.89 -4.82 41.74
CA SER A 210 -12.09 -6.21 41.31
C SER A 210 -11.03 -6.66 40.30
N THR A 211 -9.75 -6.37 40.53
CA THR A 211 -8.68 -6.72 39.57
C THR A 211 -8.45 -8.22 39.51
N ASN A 212 -8.82 -8.84 38.40
CA ASN A 212 -8.38 -10.16 38.04
C ASN A 212 -6.92 -10.12 37.50
N GLU A 213 -6.28 -11.28 37.36
CA GLU A 213 -4.89 -11.38 36.88
C GLU A 213 -4.72 -10.81 35.44
N ASP A 214 -5.75 -10.92 34.60
CA ASP A 214 -5.72 -10.41 33.23
C ASP A 214 -5.59 -8.89 33.20
N THR A 215 -6.35 -8.17 34.05
CA THR A 215 -6.26 -6.71 34.16
C THR A 215 -4.89 -6.23 34.60
N ARG A 216 -4.27 -6.96 35.55
CA ARG A 216 -2.90 -6.67 36.01
C ARG A 216 -1.87 -6.93 34.93
N ALA A 217 -2.04 -8.00 34.12
CA ALA A 217 -1.15 -8.32 33.00
C ALA A 217 -1.21 -7.23 31.93
N VAL A 218 -2.40 -6.77 31.56
CA VAL A 218 -2.58 -5.66 30.61
C VAL A 218 -1.94 -4.37 31.12
N ALA A 219 -2.13 -4.02 32.40
CA ALA A 219 -1.53 -2.83 32.97
C ALA A 219 0.01 -2.91 33.01
N ARG A 220 0.59 -4.09 33.29
CA ARG A 220 2.04 -4.32 33.20
C ARG A 220 2.55 -4.12 31.77
N ALA A 221 1.91 -4.74 30.79
CA ALA A 221 2.28 -4.61 29.38
C ALA A 221 2.22 -3.16 28.88
N MET A 222 1.22 -2.39 29.30
CA MET A 222 1.10 -0.96 28.95
C MET A 222 2.22 -0.13 29.57
N ARG A 223 2.55 -0.34 30.84
CA ARG A 223 3.68 0.37 31.48
C ARG A 223 5.00 0.03 30.81
N GLN A 224 5.23 -1.25 30.51
CA GLN A 224 6.44 -1.71 29.82
C GLN A 224 6.54 -1.09 28.41
N ARG A 225 5.44 -1.05 27.66
CA ARG A 225 5.41 -0.38 26.37
C ARG A 225 5.72 1.11 26.49
N ASN A 226 5.09 1.82 27.44
CA ASN A 226 5.34 3.25 27.62
C ASN A 226 6.79 3.54 28.03
N SER A 227 7.39 2.71 28.90
CA SER A 227 8.81 2.86 29.26
C SER A 227 9.79 2.57 28.13
N LEU A 228 9.35 1.86 27.08
CA LEU A 228 10.17 1.59 25.89
C LEU A 228 10.17 2.77 24.88
N LEU A 229 9.16 3.65 24.93
CA LEU A 229 9.00 4.74 23.96
C LEU A 229 10.22 5.65 23.80
N PRO A 230 10.90 6.12 24.87
CA PRO A 230 12.09 6.97 24.72
C PRO A 230 13.22 6.26 23.96
N MET A 231 13.38 4.95 24.16
CA MET A 231 14.38 4.15 23.44
C MET A 231 14.01 3.99 21.97
N VAL A 232 12.72 3.85 21.66
CA VAL A 232 12.22 3.80 20.27
C VAL A 232 12.46 5.14 19.56
N GLU A 233 12.19 6.25 20.21
CA GLU A 233 12.46 7.59 19.65
C GLU A 233 13.96 7.78 19.38
N ALA A 234 14.84 7.45 20.33
CA ALA A 234 16.29 7.52 20.16
C ALA A 234 16.77 6.64 18.99
N PHE A 235 16.21 5.45 18.82
CA PHE A 235 16.50 4.58 17.68
C PHE A 235 16.06 5.22 16.35
N MET A 236 14.86 5.77 16.30
CA MET A 236 14.34 6.42 15.08
C MET A 236 15.14 7.68 14.73
N GLU A 237 15.48 8.51 15.72
CA GLU A 237 16.30 9.72 15.53
C GLU A 237 17.72 9.39 15.07
N ARG A 238 18.36 8.38 15.66
CA ARG A 238 19.70 7.94 15.23
C ARG A 238 19.72 7.53 13.77
N ARG A 239 18.74 6.75 13.33
CA ARG A 239 18.61 6.32 11.94
C ARG A 239 18.36 7.50 11.01
N LYS A 240 17.45 8.39 11.40
CA LYS A 240 17.14 9.61 10.64
C LYS A 240 18.38 10.52 10.47
N ALA A 241 19.14 10.72 11.56
CA ALA A 241 20.37 11.54 11.52
C ALA A 241 21.46 10.93 10.64
N ALA A 242 21.51 9.61 10.51
CA ALA A 242 22.44 8.91 9.63
C ALA A 242 21.94 8.76 8.19
N GLY A 243 20.72 9.21 7.86
CA GLY A 243 20.09 9.00 6.56
C GLY A 243 19.74 7.55 6.26
N GLU A 244 19.66 6.72 7.28
CA GLU A 244 19.43 5.28 7.20
C GLU A 244 17.94 4.95 7.14
N LEU A 245 17.45 4.62 5.95
CA LEU A 245 16.04 4.30 5.70
C LEU A 245 15.81 2.78 5.64
N SER A 246 14.71 2.32 6.21
CA SER A 246 14.17 0.97 5.96
C SER A 246 13.10 0.99 4.87
N PHE A 247 12.64 -0.17 4.45
CA PHE A 247 11.48 -0.27 3.56
C PHE A 247 10.19 0.32 4.19
N ASP A 248 10.03 0.17 5.51
CA ASP A 248 8.87 0.73 6.22
C ASP A 248 8.99 2.26 6.31
N ASP A 249 10.20 2.83 6.47
CA ASP A 249 10.43 4.27 6.40
C ASP A 249 10.12 4.83 5.00
N GLN A 250 10.54 4.14 3.94
CA GLN A 250 10.23 4.55 2.57
C GLN A 250 8.72 4.66 2.34
N MET A 251 7.95 3.70 2.86
CA MET A 251 6.50 3.73 2.74
C MET A 251 5.88 4.91 3.51
N SER A 252 6.33 5.14 4.75
CA SER A 252 5.85 6.23 5.59
C SER A 252 6.20 7.60 4.96
N LEU A 253 7.43 7.77 4.51
CA LEU A 253 7.88 9.01 3.85
C LEU A 253 7.16 9.26 2.53
N ALA A 254 6.92 8.22 1.72
CA ALA A 254 6.13 8.36 0.49
C ALA A 254 4.68 8.78 0.78
N ALA A 255 4.09 8.26 1.86
CA ALA A 255 2.78 8.68 2.33
C ALA A 255 2.78 10.14 2.78
N ASP A 256 3.81 10.56 3.52
CA ASP A 256 3.96 11.96 3.96
C ASP A 256 4.18 12.92 2.78
N ILE A 257 4.98 12.52 1.78
CA ILE A 257 5.16 13.28 0.54
C ILE A 257 3.82 13.47 -0.16
N ALA A 258 3.07 12.39 -0.38
CA ALA A 258 1.78 12.43 -1.04
C ALA A 258 0.76 13.32 -0.30
N GLN A 259 0.83 13.36 1.04
CA GLN A 259 -0.09 14.12 1.87
C GLN A 259 0.32 15.60 2.03
N ASN A 260 1.61 15.90 2.13
CA ASN A 260 2.08 17.24 2.47
C ASN A 260 2.39 18.11 1.25
N PHE A 261 2.60 17.51 0.07
CA PHE A 261 2.91 18.23 -1.17
C PHE A 261 1.80 18.06 -2.20
N GLU A 262 0.92 19.05 -2.31
CA GLU A 262 -0.26 19.02 -3.22
C GLU A 262 0.13 18.86 -4.70
N ASP A 263 1.26 19.45 -5.10
CA ASP A 263 1.79 19.34 -6.46
C ASP A 263 2.18 17.91 -6.82
N VAL A 264 2.71 17.12 -5.87
CA VAL A 264 3.02 15.69 -6.07
C VAL A 264 1.76 14.91 -6.37
N GLY A 265 0.71 15.10 -5.56
CA GLY A 265 -0.59 14.48 -5.82
C GLY A 265 -1.16 14.89 -7.18
N THR A 266 -0.97 16.14 -7.60
CA THR A 266 -1.43 16.64 -8.90
C THR A 266 -0.64 16.00 -10.06
N LEU A 267 0.68 15.87 -9.92
CA LEU A 267 1.54 15.20 -10.91
C LEU A 267 1.17 13.72 -11.06
N GLU A 268 0.98 13.00 -9.95
CA GLU A 268 0.62 11.58 -9.99
C GLU A 268 -0.79 11.36 -10.60
N ARG A 269 -1.74 12.24 -10.32
CA ARG A 269 -3.06 12.23 -10.99
C ARG A 269 -2.95 12.53 -12.48
N GLY A 270 -2.01 13.36 -12.88
CA GLY A 270 -1.71 13.61 -14.30
C GLY A 270 -1.14 12.37 -15.00
N LYS A 271 -0.30 11.60 -14.31
CA LYS A 271 0.28 10.35 -14.83
C LYS A 271 -0.77 9.22 -14.88
N TYR A 272 -1.51 9.01 -13.81
CA TYR A 272 -2.40 7.84 -13.65
C TYR A 272 -3.85 8.27 -13.47
N LYS A 273 -4.69 7.93 -14.46
CA LYS A 273 -6.15 8.14 -14.39
C LYS A 273 -6.88 7.04 -13.64
N VAL A 274 -6.29 5.86 -13.61
CA VAL A 274 -6.89 4.67 -12.97
C VAL A 274 -5.83 3.95 -12.15
N VAL A 275 -6.18 3.64 -10.90
CA VAL A 275 -5.35 2.82 -10.01
C VAL A 275 -6.14 1.56 -9.66
N LEU A 276 -5.54 0.41 -9.91
CA LEU A 276 -6.09 -0.92 -9.59
C LEU A 276 -5.29 -1.50 -8.42
N LEU A 277 -5.97 -1.81 -7.32
CA LEU A 277 -5.36 -2.36 -6.11
C LEU A 277 -5.73 -3.84 -5.97
N ASP A 278 -4.74 -4.70 -5.90
CA ASP A 278 -4.92 -6.13 -5.60
C ASP A 278 -4.68 -6.39 -4.11
N GLU A 279 -5.41 -7.35 -3.53
CA GLU A 279 -5.34 -7.74 -2.11
C GLU A 279 -5.48 -6.54 -1.14
N TYR A 280 -6.41 -5.63 -1.42
CA TYR A 280 -6.60 -4.39 -0.67
C TYR A 280 -6.85 -4.59 0.83
N GLN A 281 -7.37 -5.76 1.26
CA GLN A 281 -7.57 -6.09 2.68
C GLN A 281 -6.27 -6.12 3.49
N ASP A 282 -5.13 -6.37 2.84
CA ASP A 282 -3.82 -6.43 3.48
C ASP A 282 -3.10 -5.06 3.48
N THR A 283 -3.79 -4.02 2.97
CA THR A 283 -3.22 -2.69 2.81
C THR A 283 -3.03 -1.99 4.15
N SER A 284 -1.80 -1.53 4.42
CA SER A 284 -1.47 -0.77 5.62
C SER A 284 -2.00 0.67 5.58
N GLN A 285 -2.05 1.32 6.76
CA GLN A 285 -2.48 2.72 6.87
C GLN A 285 -1.60 3.67 6.03
N SER A 286 -0.28 3.46 6.04
CA SER A 286 0.66 4.26 5.22
C SER A 286 0.38 4.09 3.72
N GLN A 287 0.07 2.87 3.26
CA GLN A 287 -0.29 2.60 1.87
C GLN A 287 -1.59 3.29 1.47
N VAL A 288 -2.61 3.23 2.33
CA VAL A 288 -3.88 3.94 2.12
C VAL A 288 -3.65 5.45 2.04
N ARG A 289 -2.87 6.01 2.97
CA ARG A 289 -2.57 7.45 2.99
C ARG A 289 -1.77 7.91 1.77
N MET A 290 -0.81 7.10 1.28
CA MET A 290 -0.06 7.40 0.07
C MET A 290 -0.98 7.53 -1.16
N LEU A 291 -2.08 6.77 -1.20
CA LEU A 291 -3.01 6.75 -2.32
C LEU A 291 -4.23 7.66 -2.12
N SER A 292 -4.42 8.21 -0.91
CA SER A 292 -5.57 9.06 -0.60
C SER A 292 -5.29 10.54 -0.87
N ASP A 293 -6.34 11.28 -1.24
CA ASP A 293 -6.26 12.74 -1.39
C ASP A 293 -6.58 13.43 -0.07
N ARG A 294 -5.73 14.38 0.33
CA ARG A 294 -5.91 15.18 1.54
C ARG A 294 -7.19 16.04 1.54
N LYS A 295 -7.63 16.49 0.36
CA LYS A 295 -8.83 17.35 0.22
C LYS A 295 -10.13 16.59 0.24
N SER A 296 -10.11 15.32 -0.09
CA SER A 296 -11.29 14.47 0.02
C SER A 296 -11.07 13.46 1.14
N LYS A 297 -11.94 13.48 2.15
CA LYS A 297 -12.03 12.40 3.14
C LYS A 297 -12.46 11.05 2.51
N ARG A 298 -12.51 11.00 1.17
CA ARG A 298 -12.81 9.83 0.35
C ARG A 298 -11.56 9.51 -0.46
N LEU A 299 -11.22 8.26 -0.60
CA LEU A 299 -10.33 7.79 -1.66
C LEU A 299 -10.78 8.45 -2.94
N ASN A 300 -9.89 9.16 -3.62
CA ASN A 300 -10.24 10.06 -4.71
C ASN A 300 -11.17 9.39 -5.72
N SER A 301 -12.34 9.98 -5.89
CA SER A 301 -13.46 9.42 -6.63
C SER A 301 -13.21 9.19 -8.13
N SER A 302 -12.17 9.77 -8.69
CA SER A 302 -11.90 9.67 -10.13
C SER A 302 -10.84 8.65 -10.52
N GLN A 303 -10.10 8.03 -9.57
CA GLN A 303 -8.88 7.34 -9.92
C GLN A 303 -8.70 5.94 -9.31
N THR A 304 -9.47 5.57 -8.30
CA THR A 304 -9.19 4.33 -7.58
C THR A 304 -10.31 3.32 -7.80
N CYS A 305 -10.02 2.26 -8.53
CA CYS A 305 -10.83 1.05 -8.53
C CYS A 305 -10.10 0.04 -7.64
N ALA A 306 -10.47 -0.01 -6.36
CA ALA A 306 -9.99 -1.04 -5.47
C ALA A 306 -10.80 -2.31 -5.72
N LEU A 307 -10.12 -3.42 -5.96
CA LEU A 307 -10.72 -4.73 -6.07
C LEU A 307 -10.31 -5.57 -4.84
N PRO A 308 -11.01 -5.51 -3.72
CA PRO A 308 -10.75 -6.44 -2.64
C PRO A 308 -11.44 -7.78 -2.88
N ILE A 309 -11.07 -8.68 -2.09
CA ILE A 309 -11.34 -10.11 -1.99
C ILE A 309 -12.78 -10.50 -2.15
#